data_5f926f3ed226b87fae1f020a16e49fce
#
_entry.id   5f926f3ed226b87fae1f020a16e49fce
#
_cell.length_a   1.000
_cell.length_b   1.000
_cell.length_c   1.000
_cell.angle_alpha   90.00
_cell.angle_beta   90.00
_cell.angle_gamma   90.00
#
_symmetry.space_group_name_H-M   'P 1'
#
loop_
_entity.id
_entity.type
_entity.pdbx_description
1 polymer ?
#
loop_
_entity_poly.entity_id
_entity_poly.type
_entity_poly.pdbx_seq_one_letter_code
_entity_poly.pdbx_strand_id
1 'polypeptide(L)'
;YQHNLSVAGSTDKSDYRISLAYADNQANLATAYDGQKQLNLRLNYGIKLTDWFKLETLASMIKTNTETPTHGIDRTLYGNDAPFFPAKNPYGQWYANFGNVGDRNAAAATTDGGRDEREKLTTRVDFKALVDIWKGITFEGTASFQNEEYRRERYSLPVQCYNWFGEQTAKLVYETTQTLSTPQDVLNFKDSHQPGYLVQANNCLLYTSDAADE
;
A
#
# COMPACT_ATOMS: atom_id res chain seq x y z
N TYR A 1 -16.34 -1.29 2.65
CA TYR A 1 -17.31 -2.35 2.37
C TYR A 1 -16.60 -3.68 2.14
N GLN A 2 -17.34 -4.80 2.35
CA GLN A 2 -16.77 -6.14 2.27
C GLN A 2 -17.74 -7.04 1.50
N HIS A 3 -17.18 -7.92 0.68
CA HIS A 3 -17.92 -8.93 -0.08
C HIS A 3 -17.26 -10.29 0.12
N ASN A 4 -18.06 -11.31 0.38
CA ASN A 4 -17.60 -12.67 0.55
C ASN A 4 -18.44 -13.61 -0.31
N LEU A 5 -17.77 -14.50 -1.05
CA LEU A 5 -18.37 -15.55 -1.82
C LEU A 5 -17.69 -16.86 -1.46
N SER A 6 -18.46 -17.92 -1.24
CA SER A 6 -17.89 -19.24 -1.04
C SER A 6 -18.76 -20.31 -1.68
N VAL A 7 -18.08 -21.33 -2.22
CA VAL A 7 -18.70 -22.53 -2.78
C VAL A 7 -18.03 -23.72 -2.13
N ALA A 8 -18.83 -24.68 -1.71
CA ALA A 8 -18.35 -25.93 -1.11
C ALA A 8 -19.14 -27.10 -1.68
N GLY A 9 -18.48 -28.23 -1.79
CA GLY A 9 -19.08 -29.47 -2.20
C GLY A 9 -18.32 -30.65 -1.64
N SER A 10 -18.97 -31.79 -1.58
CA SER A 10 -18.36 -33.05 -1.11
C SER A 10 -18.91 -34.25 -1.88
N THR A 11 -18.06 -35.26 -1.99
CA THR A 11 -18.38 -36.60 -2.44
C THR A 11 -17.93 -37.58 -1.38
N ASP A 12 -18.19 -38.88 -1.56
CA ASP A 12 -17.74 -39.91 -0.61
C ASP A 12 -16.20 -39.93 -0.43
N LYS A 13 -15.45 -39.43 -1.43
CA LYS A 13 -14.00 -39.50 -1.45
C LYS A 13 -13.31 -38.16 -1.38
N SER A 14 -14.02 -37.04 -1.63
CA SER A 14 -13.40 -35.73 -1.66
C SER A 14 -14.33 -34.64 -1.14
N ASP A 15 -13.74 -33.63 -0.56
CA ASP A 15 -14.40 -32.41 -0.14
C ASP A 15 -13.62 -31.20 -0.64
N TYR A 16 -14.34 -30.14 -0.98
CA TYR A 16 -13.70 -28.89 -1.37
C TYR A 16 -14.47 -27.68 -0.89
N ARG A 17 -13.74 -26.60 -0.67
CA ARG A 17 -14.27 -25.27 -0.42
C ARG A 17 -13.39 -24.22 -1.08
N ILE A 18 -14.01 -23.39 -1.90
CA ILE A 18 -13.37 -22.22 -2.51
C ILE A 18 -14.02 -20.98 -1.91
N SER A 19 -13.23 -20.03 -1.44
CA SER A 19 -13.73 -18.79 -0.85
C SER A 19 -12.97 -17.61 -1.46
N LEU A 20 -13.72 -16.59 -1.84
CA LEU A 20 -13.22 -15.31 -2.32
C LEU A 20 -13.76 -14.22 -1.40
N ALA A 21 -12.88 -13.37 -0.87
CA ALA A 21 -13.26 -12.23 -0.08
C ALA A 21 -12.57 -10.97 -0.61
N TYR A 22 -13.34 -9.91 -0.73
CA TYR A 22 -12.84 -8.59 -1.08
C TYR A 22 -13.23 -7.60 0.01
N ALA A 23 -12.27 -6.78 0.44
CA ALA A 23 -12.49 -5.71 1.40
C ALA A 23 -11.88 -4.42 0.87
N ASP A 24 -12.60 -3.31 1.00
CA ASP A 24 -12.13 -1.96 0.74
C ASP A 24 -12.39 -1.12 1.99
N ASN A 25 -11.32 -0.75 2.67
CA ASN A 25 -11.33 0.02 3.90
C ASN A 25 -10.71 1.38 3.61
N GLN A 26 -11.53 2.41 3.61
CA GLN A 26 -11.08 3.79 3.45
C GLN A 26 -10.97 4.45 4.83
N ALA A 27 -9.91 5.23 5.02
CA ALA A 27 -9.78 6.11 6.18
C ALA A 27 -10.62 7.38 6.01
N ASN A 28 -10.68 8.20 7.07
CA ASN A 28 -11.54 9.39 7.12
C ASN A 28 -10.90 10.64 6.50
N LEU A 29 -10.05 10.48 5.49
CA LEU A 29 -9.44 11.62 4.83
C LEU A 29 -10.34 12.11 3.68
N ALA A 30 -10.87 13.33 3.81
CA ALA A 30 -11.79 13.89 2.82
C ALA A 30 -11.07 14.46 1.58
N THR A 31 -9.79 14.78 1.69
CA THR A 31 -9.02 15.50 0.66
C THR A 31 -8.30 14.58 -0.31
N ALA A 32 -8.04 13.33 0.08
CA ALA A 32 -7.33 12.37 -0.76
C ALA A 32 -7.72 10.94 -0.41
N TYR A 33 -7.47 10.01 -1.31
CA TYR A 33 -7.62 8.60 -0.99
C TYR A 33 -6.56 8.18 0.03
N ASP A 34 -7.03 7.55 1.08
CA ASP A 34 -6.24 6.91 2.12
C ASP A 34 -6.96 5.63 2.51
N GLY A 35 -6.41 4.49 2.13
CA GLY A 35 -7.13 3.25 2.32
C GLY A 35 -6.37 2.00 1.95
N GLN A 36 -7.05 0.89 2.17
CA GLN A 36 -6.53 -0.44 1.91
C GLN A 36 -7.57 -1.30 1.20
N LYS A 37 -7.16 -1.88 0.07
CA LYS A 37 -7.93 -2.90 -0.65
C LYS A 37 -7.27 -4.25 -0.44
N GLN A 38 -8.09 -5.24 -0.09
CA GLN A 38 -7.61 -6.59 0.17
C GLN A 38 -8.44 -7.60 -0.60
N LEU A 39 -7.76 -8.50 -1.30
CA LEU A 39 -8.35 -9.65 -1.97
C LEU A 39 -7.81 -10.93 -1.33
N ASN A 40 -8.70 -11.78 -0.86
CA ASN A 40 -8.37 -13.07 -0.25
C ASN A 40 -8.98 -14.19 -1.09
N LEU A 41 -8.16 -15.09 -1.58
CA LEU A 41 -8.59 -16.34 -2.21
C LEU A 41 -8.13 -17.50 -1.33
N ARG A 42 -9.03 -18.43 -1.03
CA ARG A 42 -8.72 -19.65 -0.27
C ARG A 42 -9.36 -20.86 -0.93
N LEU A 43 -8.57 -21.89 -1.08
CA LEU A 43 -8.97 -23.21 -1.55
C LEU A 43 -8.65 -24.22 -0.45
N ASN A 44 -9.64 -24.94 0.01
CA ASN A 44 -9.46 -26.13 0.83
C ASN A 44 -9.89 -27.33 -0.01
N TYR A 45 -9.07 -28.34 -0.08
CA TYR A 45 -9.36 -29.58 -0.81
C TYR A 45 -8.89 -30.77 -0.01
N GLY A 46 -9.80 -31.68 0.28
CA GLY A 46 -9.54 -32.96 0.94
C GLY A 46 -9.86 -34.11 0.01
N ILE A 47 -9.00 -35.11 -0.05
CA ILE A 47 -9.24 -36.34 -0.81
C ILE A 47 -8.79 -37.56 -0.02
N LYS A 48 -9.67 -38.59 0.01
CA LYS A 48 -9.34 -39.93 0.47
C LYS A 48 -8.81 -40.72 -0.71
N LEU A 49 -7.50 -40.91 -0.76
CA LEU A 49 -6.86 -41.67 -1.81
C LEU A 49 -7.07 -43.17 -1.62
N THR A 50 -7.06 -43.61 -0.38
CA THR A 50 -7.39 -44.95 0.07
C THR A 50 -8.13 -44.91 1.39
N ASP A 51 -8.61 -46.05 1.91
CA ASP A 51 -9.28 -46.10 3.22
C ASP A 51 -8.36 -45.74 4.39
N TRP A 52 -7.06 -45.88 4.19
CA TRP A 52 -6.02 -45.58 5.19
C TRP A 52 -5.23 -44.31 4.93
N PHE A 53 -5.44 -43.60 3.77
CA PHE A 53 -4.68 -42.41 3.40
C PHE A 53 -5.59 -41.27 2.93
N LYS A 54 -5.56 -40.16 3.67
CA LYS A 54 -6.24 -38.91 3.36
C LYS A 54 -5.21 -37.81 3.16
N LEU A 55 -5.36 -37.04 2.08
CA LEU A 55 -4.58 -35.83 1.80
C LEU A 55 -5.49 -34.61 1.88
N GLU A 56 -5.08 -33.63 2.64
CA GLU A 56 -5.74 -32.31 2.71
C GLU A 56 -4.78 -31.23 2.21
N THR A 57 -5.29 -30.34 1.38
CA THR A 57 -4.53 -29.22 0.82
C THR A 57 -5.27 -27.93 1.12
N LEU A 58 -4.54 -26.96 1.68
CA LEU A 58 -5.00 -25.59 1.86
C LEU A 58 -4.12 -24.70 1.01
N ALA A 59 -4.68 -24.03 0.00
CA ALA A 59 -4.01 -22.97 -0.73
C ALA A 59 -4.68 -21.63 -0.42
N SER A 60 -3.88 -20.62 -0.16
CA SER A 60 -4.39 -19.27 0.09
C SER A 60 -3.51 -18.22 -0.57
N MET A 61 -4.16 -17.18 -1.09
CA MET A 61 -3.53 -16.00 -1.65
C MET A 61 -4.19 -14.76 -1.04
N ILE A 62 -3.37 -13.88 -0.50
CA ILE A 62 -3.81 -12.61 0.07
C ILE A 62 -3.05 -11.51 -0.65
N LYS A 63 -3.78 -10.69 -1.42
CA LYS A 63 -3.23 -9.48 -2.03
C LYS A 63 -3.77 -8.27 -1.30
N THR A 64 -2.87 -7.44 -0.79
CA THR A 64 -3.19 -6.21 -0.06
C THR A 64 -2.54 -5.04 -0.77
N ASN A 65 -3.35 -4.07 -1.19
CA ASN A 65 -2.89 -2.80 -1.75
C ASN A 65 -3.26 -1.70 -0.76
N THR A 66 -2.26 -0.98 -0.27
CA THR A 66 -2.44 0.17 0.61
C THR A 66 -1.95 1.41 -0.12
N GLU A 67 -2.78 2.43 -0.16
CA GLU A 67 -2.43 3.74 -0.74
C GLU A 67 -2.69 4.83 0.28
N THR A 68 -1.67 5.63 0.54
CA THR A 68 -1.74 6.75 1.49
C THR A 68 -1.06 7.98 0.90
N PRO A 69 -1.42 9.20 1.30
CA PRO A 69 -0.64 10.38 0.96
C PRO A 69 0.80 10.25 1.48
N THR A 70 1.76 10.71 0.71
CA THR A 70 3.19 10.69 1.10
C THR A 70 3.44 11.53 2.34
N HIS A 71 2.76 12.67 2.44
CA HIS A 71 2.83 13.55 3.60
C HIS A 71 1.75 13.13 4.59
N GLY A 72 2.23 12.48 5.65
CA GLY A 72 1.37 11.88 6.66
C GLY A 72 0.48 12.89 7.35
N ILE A 73 -0.72 12.43 7.66
CA ILE A 73 -1.76 13.16 8.37
C ILE A 73 -1.25 13.69 9.72
N ASP A 74 -0.38 12.95 10.39
CA ASP A 74 0.19 13.26 11.69
C ASP A 74 0.96 14.58 11.70
N ARG A 75 1.80 14.85 10.70
CA ARG A 75 2.54 16.13 10.61
C ARG A 75 1.67 17.31 10.16
N THR A 76 0.64 17.05 9.38
CA THR A 76 -0.23 18.08 8.81
C THR A 76 -1.42 18.41 9.69
N LEU A 77 -2.03 17.42 10.36
CA LEU A 77 -3.18 17.64 11.25
C LEU A 77 -2.79 18.11 12.66
N TYR A 78 -1.65 17.66 13.17
CA TYR A 78 -1.12 18.11 14.47
C TYR A 78 -0.14 19.27 14.35
N GLY A 79 0.14 19.69 13.11
CA GLY A 79 0.95 20.88 12.85
C GLY A 79 0.14 22.16 13.02
N ASN A 80 0.81 23.26 12.90
CA ASN A 80 0.33 24.61 13.22
C ASN A 80 -0.74 25.18 12.27
N ASP A 81 -1.50 24.35 11.56
CA ASP A 81 -2.59 24.82 10.71
C ASP A 81 -3.74 25.25 11.60
N ALA A 82 -3.91 26.55 11.74
CA ALA A 82 -5.03 27.09 12.48
C ALA A 82 -6.34 26.84 11.70
N PRO A 83 -7.43 26.45 12.37
CA PRO A 83 -8.69 26.07 11.72
C PRO A 83 -9.38 27.21 10.95
N PHE A 84 -8.90 28.41 11.07
CA PHE A 84 -9.40 29.59 10.33
C PHE A 84 -8.63 29.84 9.01
N PHE A 85 -7.59 29.09 8.71
CA PHE A 85 -6.93 29.19 7.42
C PHE A 85 -7.68 28.37 6.36
N PRO A 86 -8.13 29.00 5.29
CA PRO A 86 -8.79 28.27 4.21
C PRO A 86 -7.80 27.41 3.42
N ALA A 87 -8.22 26.25 2.95
CA ALA A 87 -7.41 25.41 2.11
C ALA A 87 -7.14 26.05 0.72
N LYS A 88 -8.08 26.84 0.22
CA LYS A 88 -8.01 27.53 -1.07
C LYS A 88 -8.29 29.02 -0.95
N ASN A 89 -7.61 29.79 -1.83
CA ASN A 89 -7.89 31.23 -1.97
C ASN A 89 -9.20 31.44 -2.77
N PRO A 90 -9.68 32.70 -2.93
CA PRO A 90 -10.89 33.00 -3.71
C PRO A 90 -10.85 32.58 -5.17
N TYR A 91 -9.66 32.33 -5.72
CA TYR A 91 -9.46 31.86 -7.10
C TYR A 91 -9.44 30.32 -7.22
N GLY A 92 -9.67 29.59 -6.12
CA GLY A 92 -9.66 28.12 -6.09
C GLY A 92 -8.26 27.48 -6.06
N GLN A 93 -7.22 28.27 -5.89
CA GLN A 93 -5.83 27.83 -5.81
C GLN A 93 -5.45 27.45 -4.37
N TRP A 94 -4.49 26.56 -4.19
CA TRP A 94 -3.98 26.20 -2.86
C TRP A 94 -3.41 27.43 -2.15
N TYR A 95 -3.96 27.73 -0.99
CA TYR A 95 -3.57 28.90 -0.21
C TYR A 95 -2.38 28.59 0.70
N ALA A 96 -1.40 29.48 0.74
CA ALA A 96 -0.37 29.47 1.76
C ALA A 96 -0.18 30.88 2.30
N ASN A 97 -0.11 30.99 3.62
CA ASN A 97 0.16 32.25 4.29
C ASN A 97 1.67 32.41 4.49
N PHE A 98 2.18 33.60 4.20
CA PHE A 98 3.57 33.98 4.45
C PHE A 98 3.78 34.28 5.93
N GLY A 99 3.99 33.30 6.72
CA GLY A 99 4.44 33.46 8.08
C GLY A 99 5.62 32.53 8.32
N ASN A 100 6.49 32.87 9.21
CA ASN A 100 7.69 32.14 9.60
C ASN A 100 7.47 30.73 10.15
N VAL A 101 6.27 30.20 10.07
CA VAL A 101 5.91 28.90 10.58
C VAL A 101 5.34 28.09 9.43
N GLY A 102 6.24 27.57 8.66
CA GLY A 102 6.03 26.53 7.67
C GLY A 102 4.67 26.59 6.99
N ASP A 103 4.63 27.16 5.83
CA ASP A 103 3.49 27.20 4.94
C ASP A 103 2.91 25.81 4.77
N ARG A 104 2.01 25.45 5.66
CA ARG A 104 1.46 24.09 5.73
C ARG A 104 0.01 24.17 5.33
N ASN A 105 -0.26 23.73 4.14
CA ASN A 105 -1.61 23.47 3.70
C ASN A 105 -1.81 21.96 3.68
N ALA A 106 -2.42 21.41 4.74
CA ALA A 106 -2.65 19.98 4.87
C ALA A 106 -3.48 19.41 3.72
N ALA A 107 -4.48 20.16 3.24
CA ALA A 107 -5.31 19.76 2.12
C ALA A 107 -4.49 19.70 0.82
N ALA A 108 -3.64 20.67 0.55
CA ALA A 108 -2.75 20.67 -0.61
C ALA A 108 -1.75 19.52 -0.54
N ALA A 109 -1.11 19.33 0.61
CA ALA A 109 -0.13 18.29 0.84
C ALA A 109 -0.69 16.89 0.64
N THR A 110 -1.87 16.61 1.18
CA THR A 110 -2.50 15.30 1.07
C THR A 110 -3.10 15.04 -0.31
N THR A 111 -3.52 16.08 -1.03
CA THR A 111 -4.11 15.94 -2.37
C THR A 111 -3.04 15.83 -3.46
N ASP A 112 -2.11 16.79 -3.50
CA ASP A 112 -1.16 16.96 -4.61
C ASP A 112 0.30 16.65 -4.23
N GLY A 113 0.58 16.38 -2.96
CA GLY A 113 1.95 16.19 -2.46
C GLY A 113 2.57 14.82 -2.72
N GLY A 114 1.88 13.93 -3.44
CA GLY A 114 2.38 12.61 -3.79
C GLY A 114 1.68 11.46 -3.06
N ARG A 115 2.12 10.24 -3.35
CA ARG A 115 1.53 8.99 -2.85
C ARG A 115 2.58 8.02 -2.33
N ASP A 116 2.17 7.19 -1.39
CA ASP A 116 2.90 6.04 -0.88
C ASP A 116 2.02 4.80 -1.10
N GLU A 117 2.35 4.06 -2.14
CA GLU A 117 1.64 2.85 -2.55
C GLU A 117 2.42 1.63 -2.10
N ARG A 118 1.72 0.69 -1.48
CA ARG A 118 2.30 -0.54 -0.95
C ARG A 118 1.46 -1.71 -1.42
N GLU A 119 2.10 -2.64 -2.10
CA GLU A 119 1.50 -3.90 -2.49
C GLU A 119 2.17 -5.04 -1.72
N LYS A 120 1.37 -5.88 -1.10
CA LYS A 120 1.81 -7.09 -0.43
C LYS A 120 1.02 -8.27 -0.98
N LEU A 121 1.74 -9.26 -1.50
CA LEU A 121 1.19 -10.53 -1.94
C LEU A 121 1.73 -11.64 -1.06
N THR A 122 0.84 -12.35 -0.37
CA THR A 122 1.19 -13.53 0.42
C THR A 122 0.51 -14.74 -0.19
N THR A 123 1.30 -15.72 -0.60
CA THR A 123 0.82 -17.01 -1.11
C THR A 123 1.27 -18.10 -0.16
N ARG A 124 0.35 -18.97 0.25
CA ARG A 124 0.62 -20.09 1.14
C ARG A 124 -0.06 -21.34 0.64
N VAL A 125 0.66 -22.46 0.69
CA VAL A 125 0.14 -23.78 0.41
C VAL A 125 0.56 -24.73 1.53
N ASP A 126 -0.41 -25.38 2.13
CA ASP A 126 -0.22 -26.37 3.18
C ASP A 126 -0.72 -27.72 2.65
N PHE A 127 0.06 -28.74 2.85
CA PHE A 127 -0.31 -30.13 2.62
C PHE A 127 -0.33 -30.86 3.95
N LYS A 128 -1.40 -31.57 4.21
CA LYS A 128 -1.56 -32.42 5.39
C LYS A 128 -1.89 -33.83 4.96
N ALA A 129 -1.04 -34.75 5.32
CA ALA A 129 -1.22 -36.18 5.08
C ALA A 129 -1.65 -36.89 6.38
N LEU A 130 -2.73 -37.63 6.30
CA LEU A 130 -3.26 -38.47 7.39
C LEU A 130 -3.17 -39.92 6.94
N VAL A 131 -2.42 -40.72 7.68
CA VAL A 131 -2.14 -42.12 7.37
C VAL A 131 -2.51 -43.00 8.54
N ASP A 132 -3.53 -43.83 8.39
CA ASP A 132 -3.90 -44.84 9.37
C ASP A 132 -2.99 -46.07 9.21
N ILE A 133 -1.97 -46.20 10.08
CA ILE A 133 -0.95 -47.25 9.98
C ILE A 133 -1.47 -48.57 10.54
N TRP A 134 -2.22 -48.50 11.68
CA TRP A 134 -2.75 -49.69 12.34
C TRP A 134 -3.98 -49.26 13.15
N LYS A 135 -4.75 -50.28 13.65
CA LYS A 135 -5.91 -50.02 14.49
C LYS A 135 -5.58 -49.13 15.69
N GLY A 136 -6.02 -47.85 15.63
CA GLY A 136 -5.80 -46.87 16.67
C GLY A 136 -4.49 -46.06 16.57
N ILE A 137 -3.69 -46.24 15.50
CA ILE A 137 -2.47 -45.44 15.26
C ILE A 137 -2.63 -44.70 13.94
N THR A 138 -2.76 -43.37 14.03
CA THR A 138 -2.81 -42.46 12.89
C THR A 138 -1.54 -41.60 12.87
N PHE A 139 -0.85 -41.55 11.76
CA PHE A 139 0.27 -40.63 11.52
C PHE A 139 -0.26 -39.37 10.82
N GLU A 140 0.13 -38.21 11.33
CA GLU A 140 -0.17 -36.93 10.71
C GLU A 140 1.14 -36.23 10.33
N GLY A 141 1.27 -35.88 9.05
CA GLY A 141 2.39 -35.12 8.50
C GLY A 141 1.89 -33.85 7.85
N THR A 142 2.53 -32.71 8.13
CA THR A 142 2.19 -31.43 7.51
C THR A 142 3.42 -30.80 6.87
N ALA A 143 3.27 -30.31 5.64
CA ALA A 143 4.26 -29.52 4.94
C ALA A 143 3.63 -28.18 4.52
N SER A 144 4.31 -27.07 4.81
CA SER A 144 3.83 -25.74 4.53
C SER A 144 4.83 -24.97 3.67
N PHE A 145 4.31 -24.33 2.64
CA PHE A 145 5.04 -23.42 1.76
C PHE A 145 4.44 -22.03 1.85
N GLN A 146 5.25 -21.02 2.11
CA GLN A 146 4.79 -19.62 2.11
C GLN A 146 5.80 -18.76 1.34
N ASN A 147 5.26 -17.93 0.45
CA ASN A 147 5.98 -16.86 -0.23
C ASN A 147 5.31 -15.51 0.07
N GLU A 148 6.12 -14.51 0.30
CA GLU A 148 5.68 -13.14 0.54
C GLU A 148 6.45 -12.19 -0.36
N GLU A 149 5.72 -11.44 -1.17
CA GLU A 149 6.24 -10.40 -2.04
C GLU A 149 5.76 -9.06 -1.53
N TYR A 150 6.68 -8.10 -1.41
CA TYR A 150 6.38 -6.75 -0.98
C TYR A 150 6.97 -5.76 -1.96
N ARG A 151 6.11 -4.87 -2.47
CA ARG A 151 6.49 -3.75 -3.33
C ARG A 151 5.99 -2.45 -2.71
N ARG A 152 6.85 -1.43 -2.69
CA ARG A 152 6.48 -0.09 -2.27
C ARG A 152 6.96 0.92 -3.30
N GLU A 153 6.03 1.79 -3.70
CA GLU A 153 6.31 2.94 -4.53
C GLU A 153 5.93 4.19 -3.73
N ARG A 154 6.88 5.10 -3.58
CA ARG A 154 6.64 6.35 -2.87
C ARG A 154 7.23 7.49 -3.66
N TYR A 155 6.41 8.47 -3.94
CA TYR A 155 6.85 9.71 -4.56
C TYR A 155 6.29 10.92 -3.81
N SER A 156 7.06 12.03 -3.84
CA SER A 156 6.68 13.29 -3.25
C SER A 156 6.74 14.37 -4.33
N LEU A 157 5.70 15.16 -4.41
CA LEU A 157 5.57 16.24 -5.39
C LEU A 157 5.61 17.59 -4.69
N PRO A 158 6.34 18.58 -5.22
CA PRO A 158 6.25 19.94 -4.73
C PRO A 158 4.88 20.53 -5.10
N VAL A 159 4.19 21.11 -4.11
CA VAL A 159 2.89 21.73 -4.32
C VAL A 159 3.06 23.24 -4.45
N GLN A 160 2.60 23.81 -5.56
CA GLN A 160 2.58 25.26 -5.73
C GLN A 160 1.40 25.85 -4.97
N CYS A 161 1.69 26.78 -4.07
CA CYS A 161 0.69 27.55 -3.35
C CYS A 161 0.68 29.02 -3.78
N TYR A 162 -0.40 29.70 -3.42
CA TYR A 162 -0.66 31.08 -3.79
C TYR A 162 -1.14 31.85 -2.55
N ASN A 163 -0.84 33.14 -2.53
CA ASN A 163 -1.38 34.03 -1.52
C ASN A 163 -2.87 34.32 -1.75
N TRP A 164 -3.45 35.13 -0.87
CA TRP A 164 -4.88 35.50 -0.98
C TRP A 164 -5.22 36.24 -2.27
N PHE A 165 -4.26 36.94 -2.87
CA PHE A 165 -4.42 37.75 -4.06
C PHE A 165 -4.09 36.99 -5.36
N GLY A 166 -3.74 35.70 -5.28
CA GLY A 166 -3.45 34.87 -6.43
C GLY A 166 -1.98 34.94 -6.91
N GLU A 167 -1.09 35.58 -6.14
CA GLU A 167 0.32 35.61 -6.44
C GLU A 167 1.00 34.32 -5.97
N GLN A 168 1.92 33.82 -6.76
CA GLN A 168 2.64 32.59 -6.41
C GLN A 168 3.50 32.78 -5.16
N THR A 169 3.40 31.84 -4.26
CA THR A 169 4.27 31.74 -3.09
C THR A 169 5.41 30.75 -3.35
N ALA A 170 6.29 30.59 -2.37
CA ALA A 170 7.26 29.51 -2.41
C ALA A 170 6.55 28.16 -2.52
N LYS A 171 7.11 27.23 -3.29
CA LYS A 171 6.59 25.87 -3.38
C LYS A 171 6.75 25.18 -2.03
N LEU A 172 5.69 24.51 -1.60
CA LEU A 172 5.77 23.60 -0.48
C LEU A 172 6.59 22.38 -0.93
N VAL A 173 7.85 22.36 -0.57
CA VAL A 173 8.71 21.20 -0.74
C VAL A 173 8.66 20.43 0.56
N TYR A 174 7.90 19.37 0.57
CA TYR A 174 7.94 18.43 1.68
C TYR A 174 9.23 17.62 1.52
N GLU A 175 10.08 17.68 2.54
CA GLU A 175 11.37 16.98 2.55
C GLU A 175 11.19 15.52 2.14
N THR A 176 11.69 15.21 0.98
CA THR A 176 12.08 13.86 0.68
C THR A 176 13.36 13.60 1.47
N THR A 177 13.33 12.65 2.37
CA THR A 177 14.56 12.09 2.92
C THR A 177 15.25 11.35 1.78
N GLN A 178 15.91 12.10 0.91
CA GLN A 178 16.73 11.53 -0.13
C GLN A 178 18.07 11.22 0.49
N THR A 179 18.40 9.95 0.56
CA THR A 179 19.80 9.57 0.66
C THR A 179 20.38 9.80 -0.74
N LEU A 180 20.85 11.01 -0.96
CA LEU A 180 21.58 11.35 -2.19
C LEU A 180 22.92 10.64 -2.12
N SER A 181 23.06 9.58 -2.89
CA SER A 181 24.23 8.70 -2.81
C SER A 181 25.39 9.18 -3.68
N THR A 182 25.15 10.11 -4.58
CA THR A 182 26.19 10.61 -5.47
C THR A 182 26.20 12.15 -5.56
N PRO A 183 27.37 12.78 -5.84
CA PRO A 183 27.43 14.23 -6.09
C PRO A 183 26.54 14.69 -7.24
N GLN A 184 26.31 13.83 -8.23
CA GLN A 184 25.44 14.12 -9.37
C GLN A 184 23.97 14.19 -8.94
N ASP A 185 23.54 13.33 -8.01
CA ASP A 185 22.18 13.37 -7.47
C ASP A 185 21.91 14.68 -6.74
N VAL A 186 22.92 15.22 -6.04
CA VAL A 186 22.84 16.52 -5.38
C VAL A 186 22.71 17.67 -6.38
N LEU A 187 23.44 17.61 -7.49
CA LEU A 187 23.35 18.61 -8.55
C LEU A 187 22.01 18.55 -9.25
N ASN A 188 21.57 17.37 -9.63
CA ASN A 188 20.27 17.15 -10.25
C ASN A 188 19.12 17.59 -9.35
N PHE A 189 19.25 17.38 -8.03
CA PHE A 189 18.25 17.86 -7.06
C PHE A 189 18.20 19.38 -6.97
N LYS A 190 19.35 20.07 -7.06
CA LYS A 190 19.42 21.53 -7.01
C LYS A 190 18.90 22.19 -8.29
N ASP A 191 19.16 21.58 -9.44
CA ASP A 191 18.84 22.14 -10.74
C ASP A 191 17.45 21.75 -11.22
N SER A 192 16.96 20.58 -10.82
CA SER A 192 15.63 20.14 -11.19
C SER A 192 14.61 20.61 -10.16
N HIS A 193 13.73 21.47 -10.56
CA HIS A 193 12.45 21.71 -9.90
C HIS A 193 11.49 20.54 -10.20
N GLN A 194 12.01 19.42 -10.60
CA GLN A 194 11.30 18.22 -10.99
C GLN A 194 11.00 17.38 -9.76
N PRO A 195 9.80 16.81 -9.66
CA PRO A 195 9.50 15.87 -8.61
C PRO A 195 10.36 14.61 -8.77
N GLY A 196 11.13 14.29 -7.74
CA GLY A 196 11.77 12.99 -7.63
C GLY A 196 10.80 12.00 -6.99
N TYR A 197 10.69 10.79 -7.51
CA TYR A 197 9.99 9.72 -6.85
C TYR A 197 10.95 8.64 -6.40
N LEU A 198 10.63 8.09 -5.25
CA LEU A 198 11.38 7.02 -4.64
C LEU A 198 10.61 5.72 -4.85
N VAL A 199 11.18 4.81 -5.62
CA VAL A 199 10.64 3.44 -5.74
C VAL A 199 11.45 2.54 -4.83
N GLN A 200 10.79 1.93 -3.86
CA GLN A 200 11.39 0.92 -3.01
C GLN A 200 10.82 -0.45 -3.38
N ALA A 201 11.62 -1.26 -4.06
CA ALA A 201 11.29 -2.65 -4.34
C ALA A 201 12.21 -3.56 -3.53
N ASN A 202 11.67 -4.50 -2.77
CA ASN A 202 12.40 -5.56 -2.05
C ASN A 202 13.65 -5.07 -1.31
N ASN A 203 13.51 -4.05 -0.45
CA ASN A 203 14.62 -3.40 0.28
C ASN A 203 15.66 -2.68 -0.60
N CYS A 204 15.42 -2.53 -1.88
CA CYS A 204 16.23 -1.71 -2.78
C CYS A 204 15.56 -0.36 -3.01
N LEU A 205 16.26 0.72 -2.72
CA LEU A 205 15.84 2.07 -3.08
C LEU A 205 16.24 2.32 -4.52
N LEU A 206 15.26 2.33 -5.42
CA LEU A 206 15.46 2.79 -6.79
C LEU A 206 15.03 4.25 -6.87
N TYR A 207 15.98 5.11 -7.15
CA TYR A 207 15.69 6.48 -7.53
C TYR A 207 15.48 6.51 -9.06
N THR A 208 14.26 6.80 -9.47
CA THR A 208 13.99 7.12 -10.86
C THR A 208 13.82 8.63 -10.95
N SER A 209 14.83 9.34 -11.43
CA SER A 209 14.63 10.64 -12.03
C SER A 209 14.07 10.41 -13.44
N ASP A 210 13.13 11.22 -13.89
CA ASP A 210 12.79 11.32 -15.30
C ASP A 210 14.00 11.87 -16.08
N ALA A 211 15.04 11.09 -16.19
CA ALA A 211 16.14 11.29 -17.10
C ALA A 211 15.91 10.39 -18.32
N ALA A 212 14.74 10.53 -18.93
CA ALA A 212 14.42 9.90 -20.20
C ALA A 212 14.10 10.98 -21.24
N ASP A 213 14.92 12.05 -21.27
CA ASP A 213 14.97 12.97 -22.40
C ASP A 213 16.43 13.40 -22.57
N GLU A 214 17.20 12.53 -23.18
CA GLU A 214 18.33 12.81 -24.04
C GLU A 214 18.36 11.83 -25.21
#